data_a915500be38a13976e42ca4f4130077c
#
_entry.id   a915500be38a13976e42ca4f4130077c
#
_cell.length_a   1.000
_cell.length_b   1.000
_cell.length_c   1.000
_cell.angle_alpha   90.00
_cell.angle_beta   90.00
_cell.angle_gamma   90.00
#
_symmetry.space_group_name_H-M   'P 1'
#
loop_
_entity.id
_entity.type
_entity.pdbx_description
1 polymer ?
#
loop_
_entity_poly.entity_id
_entity_poly.type
_entity_poly.pdbx_seq_one_letter_code
_entity_poly.pdbx_strand_id
1 'polypeptide(L)'
;MKAVKQKSKGGRPPLDKAGDVERRLLDAALQLFLERGFEDTSCEDIARLAGAGKASLYARYANKDAIFEAVVRRDVDTQPLPAAASVPLDLEGRLRHAGQGILAHALQPQTVAMMRLVVGTSIRAPALAAEVNRIGWEGGLRRVQMTILDGPDQPANPSALASHFVDLVFAPHQLRALLGEHPDDLIATASARVEWALALLKDAGQLETGSPQ
;
A
#
# COMPACT_ATOMS: atom_id res chain seq x y z
N MET A 1 29.82 9.52 55.57
CA MET A 1 28.85 10.07 54.61
C MET A 1 28.61 9.05 53.49
N LYS A 2 27.44 8.38 53.47
CA LYS A 2 27.08 7.39 52.43
C LYS A 2 26.33 8.08 51.33
N ALA A 3 26.83 8.04 50.09
CA ALA A 3 26.17 8.59 48.92
C ALA A 3 25.00 7.68 48.52
N VAL A 4 23.79 8.23 48.49
CA VAL A 4 22.57 7.59 48.03
C VAL A 4 22.55 7.59 46.51
N LYS A 5 22.64 6.41 45.88
CA LYS A 5 22.40 6.20 44.45
C LYS A 5 20.93 6.44 44.13
N GLN A 6 20.62 7.54 43.46
CA GLN A 6 19.33 7.82 42.92
C GLN A 6 19.04 6.88 41.72
N LYS A 7 18.04 5.99 41.88
CA LYS A 7 17.49 5.18 40.81
C LYS A 7 16.76 6.12 39.79
N SER A 8 17.23 6.18 38.57
CA SER A 8 16.50 6.85 37.48
C SER A 8 15.17 6.11 37.23
N LYS A 9 14.05 6.79 37.45
CA LYS A 9 12.71 6.35 37.03
C LYS A 9 12.69 6.32 35.51
N GLY A 10 12.61 5.13 34.92
CA GLY A 10 12.29 4.95 33.50
C GLY A 10 10.89 5.46 33.22
N GLY A 11 10.79 6.72 32.77
CA GLY A 11 9.55 7.30 32.26
C GLY A 11 9.28 6.75 30.87
N ARG A 12 7.97 6.53 30.56
CA ARG A 12 7.50 6.22 29.20
C ARG A 12 8.00 7.32 28.24
N PRO A 13 8.68 6.95 27.10
CA PRO A 13 9.13 7.95 26.15
C PRO A 13 7.99 8.87 25.70
N PRO A 14 8.23 10.17 25.44
CA PRO A 14 7.23 11.05 24.87
C PRO A 14 6.63 10.46 23.59
N LEU A 15 5.34 10.71 23.32
CA LEU A 15 4.59 10.20 22.17
C LEU A 15 5.31 10.44 20.82
N ASP A 16 5.97 11.59 20.65
CA ASP A 16 6.79 11.91 19.47
C ASP A 16 7.94 10.94 19.23
N LYS A 17 8.59 10.47 20.31
CA LYS A 17 9.68 9.47 20.21
C LYS A 17 9.14 8.07 19.90
N ALA A 18 7.89 7.76 20.23
CA ALA A 18 7.29 6.46 19.92
C ALA A 18 7.00 6.30 18.42
N GLY A 19 6.44 7.33 17.78
CA GLY A 19 6.19 7.36 16.33
C GLY A 19 7.50 7.35 15.51
N ASP A 20 8.54 8.06 16.00
CA ASP A 20 9.85 8.04 15.35
C ASP A 20 10.53 6.66 15.40
N VAL A 21 10.40 5.93 16.52
CA VAL A 21 10.91 4.55 16.63
C VAL A 21 10.18 3.62 15.68
N GLU A 22 8.86 3.71 15.59
CA GLU A 22 8.06 2.88 14.68
C GLU A 22 8.45 3.13 13.23
N ARG A 23 8.51 4.38 12.80
CA ARG A 23 8.96 4.76 11.46
C ARG A 23 10.33 4.15 11.14
N ARG A 24 11.32 4.31 12.01
CA ARG A 24 12.68 3.74 11.81
C ARG A 24 12.67 2.21 11.74
N LEU A 25 11.85 1.54 12.54
CA LEU A 25 11.70 0.07 12.48
C LEU A 25 11.14 -0.38 11.15
N LEU A 26 10.08 0.28 10.65
CA LEU A 26 9.48 -0.07 9.36
C LEU A 26 10.37 0.30 8.18
N ASP A 27 11.13 1.40 8.25
CA ASP A 27 12.12 1.76 7.22
C ASP A 27 13.23 0.71 7.15
N ALA A 28 13.78 0.32 8.30
CA ALA A 28 14.82 -0.72 8.39
C ALA A 28 14.29 -2.09 7.92
N ALA A 29 13.07 -2.44 8.26
CA ALA A 29 12.44 -3.67 7.82
C ALA A 29 12.26 -3.71 6.31
N LEU A 30 11.71 -2.64 5.72
CA LEU A 30 11.56 -2.51 4.27
C LEU A 30 12.90 -2.66 3.55
N GLN A 31 13.92 -1.94 4.02
CA GLN A 31 15.26 -2.03 3.43
C GLN A 31 15.79 -3.46 3.45
N LEU A 32 15.79 -4.11 4.62
CA LEU A 32 16.32 -5.48 4.76
C LEU A 32 15.52 -6.51 3.98
N PHE A 33 14.19 -6.40 3.95
CA PHE A 33 13.35 -7.29 3.17
C PHE A 33 13.63 -7.18 1.67
N LEU A 34 13.86 -5.97 1.16
CA LEU A 34 14.20 -5.77 -0.27
C LEU A 34 15.62 -6.18 -0.60
N GLU A 35 16.59 -6.02 0.31
CA GLU A 35 17.99 -6.36 0.09
C GLU A 35 18.27 -7.86 0.22
N ARG A 36 17.64 -8.54 1.20
CA ARG A 36 17.99 -9.92 1.60
C ARG A 36 16.85 -10.91 1.42
N GLY A 37 15.64 -10.42 1.18
CA GLY A 37 14.43 -11.24 1.21
C GLY A 37 13.83 -11.38 2.61
N PHE A 38 12.63 -11.97 2.66
CA PHE A 38 11.91 -12.16 3.90
C PHE A 38 12.62 -13.19 4.80
N GLU A 39 13.06 -14.33 4.28
CA GLU A 39 13.63 -15.43 5.05
C GLU A 39 14.92 -15.04 5.76
N ASP A 40 15.84 -14.38 5.05
CA ASP A 40 17.19 -14.04 5.56
C ASP A 40 17.21 -12.73 6.39
N THR A 41 16.04 -12.18 6.68
CA THR A 41 15.89 -11.02 7.57
C THR A 41 15.41 -11.47 8.94
N SER A 42 16.08 -11.00 10.03
CA SER A 42 15.69 -11.25 11.41
C SER A 42 15.15 -9.99 12.11
N CYS A 43 14.31 -10.17 13.13
CA CYS A 43 13.85 -9.06 13.98
C CYS A 43 15.01 -8.33 14.66
N GLU A 44 16.08 -9.06 14.98
CA GLU A 44 17.31 -8.52 15.56
C GLU A 44 18.05 -7.59 14.60
N ASP A 45 18.13 -7.98 13.32
CA ASP A 45 18.77 -7.14 12.29
C ASP A 45 17.96 -5.86 12.05
N ILE A 46 16.63 -5.98 12.02
CA ILE A 46 15.73 -4.83 11.91
C ILE A 46 15.91 -3.88 13.08
N ALA A 47 15.90 -4.38 14.32
CA ALA A 47 16.08 -3.54 15.50
C ALA A 47 17.45 -2.86 15.49
N ARG A 48 18.51 -3.58 15.12
CA ARG A 48 19.86 -3.07 15.02
C ARG A 48 20.00 -1.96 13.97
N LEU A 49 19.46 -2.17 12.76
CA LEU A 49 19.50 -1.18 11.69
C LEU A 49 18.70 0.07 12.04
N ALA A 50 17.55 -0.12 12.70
CA ALA A 50 16.69 0.97 13.16
C ALA A 50 17.30 1.78 14.33
N GLY A 51 18.39 1.33 14.95
CA GLY A 51 18.91 1.90 16.18
C GLY A 51 17.91 1.80 17.34
N ALA A 52 17.12 0.72 17.38
CA ALA A 52 16.12 0.46 18.39
C ALA A 52 16.47 -0.76 19.24
N GLY A 53 16.05 -0.77 20.50
CA GLY A 53 16.18 -1.95 21.35
C GLY A 53 15.23 -3.07 20.95
N LYS A 54 15.64 -4.35 21.11
CA LYS A 54 14.77 -5.51 20.86
C LYS A 54 13.43 -5.40 21.61
N ALA A 55 13.45 -4.97 22.87
CA ALA A 55 12.23 -4.75 23.66
C ALA A 55 11.27 -3.74 23.02
N SER A 56 11.80 -2.69 22.37
CA SER A 56 10.98 -1.71 21.65
C SER A 56 10.34 -2.30 20.39
N LEU A 57 11.00 -3.22 19.71
CA LEU A 57 10.46 -3.92 18.54
C LEU A 57 9.35 -4.89 18.99
N TYR A 58 9.65 -5.79 19.95
CA TYR A 58 8.68 -6.80 20.41
C TYR A 58 7.49 -6.21 21.19
N ALA A 59 7.62 -5.00 21.71
CA ALA A 59 6.48 -4.27 22.28
C ALA A 59 5.46 -3.80 21.22
N ARG A 60 5.84 -3.77 19.93
CA ARG A 60 5.02 -3.32 18.79
C ARG A 60 4.60 -4.46 17.87
N TYR A 61 5.50 -5.39 17.63
CA TYR A 61 5.32 -6.46 16.66
C TYR A 61 5.65 -7.80 17.30
N ALA A 62 4.71 -8.73 17.25
CA ALA A 62 4.85 -10.03 17.88
C ALA A 62 5.97 -10.88 17.22
N ASN A 63 6.15 -10.74 15.92
CA ASN A 63 7.08 -11.51 15.09
C ASN A 63 7.43 -10.76 13.80
N LYS A 64 8.24 -11.39 12.96
CA LYS A 64 8.65 -10.87 11.65
C LYS A 64 7.47 -10.70 10.68
N ASP A 65 6.50 -11.60 10.73
CA ASP A 65 5.30 -11.56 9.89
C ASP A 65 4.49 -10.27 10.16
N ALA A 66 4.27 -9.95 11.44
CA ALA A 66 3.58 -8.73 11.84
C ALA A 66 4.32 -7.44 11.39
N ILE A 67 5.65 -7.48 11.33
CA ILE A 67 6.43 -6.37 10.79
C ILE A 67 6.22 -6.26 9.27
N PHE A 68 6.22 -7.38 8.55
CA PHE A 68 6.02 -7.40 7.11
C PHE A 68 4.64 -6.88 6.72
N GLU A 69 3.59 -7.33 7.41
CA GLU A 69 2.24 -6.79 7.25
C GLU A 69 2.18 -5.27 7.52
N ALA A 70 2.86 -4.80 8.58
CA ALA A 70 2.89 -3.39 8.93
C ALA A 70 3.65 -2.54 7.90
N VAL A 71 4.70 -3.06 7.28
CA VAL A 71 5.41 -2.40 6.18
C VAL A 71 4.48 -2.20 5.00
N VAL A 72 3.74 -3.23 4.57
CA VAL A 72 2.81 -3.14 3.45
C VAL A 72 1.63 -2.23 3.78
N ARG A 73 1.07 -2.34 4.97
CA ARG A 73 -0.02 -1.47 5.43
C ARG A 73 0.40 -0.01 5.40
N ARG A 74 1.59 0.30 5.90
CA ARG A 74 2.14 1.66 5.85
C ARG A 74 2.29 2.17 4.41
N ASP A 75 2.79 1.35 3.49
CA ASP A 75 2.92 1.71 2.08
C ASP A 75 1.56 2.07 1.49
N VAL A 76 0.55 1.24 1.74
CA VAL A 76 -0.84 1.50 1.33
C VAL A 76 -1.39 2.79 1.94
N ASP A 77 -1.21 3.00 3.25
CA ASP A 77 -1.82 4.14 3.98
C ASP A 77 -1.14 5.48 3.66
N THR A 78 0.16 5.45 3.31
CA THR A 78 0.94 6.66 2.99
C THR A 78 0.89 7.05 1.52
N GLN A 79 0.25 6.24 0.66
CA GLN A 79 0.04 6.64 -0.73
C GLN A 79 -0.70 7.99 -0.77
N PRO A 80 -0.18 9.00 -1.47
CA PRO A 80 -0.91 10.23 -1.64
C PRO A 80 -2.23 9.94 -2.37
N LEU A 81 -3.34 10.44 -1.84
CA LEU A 81 -4.55 10.55 -2.65
C LEU A 81 -4.20 11.40 -3.86
N PRO A 82 -4.75 11.10 -5.05
CA PRO A 82 -4.61 11.99 -6.19
C PRO A 82 -4.95 13.41 -5.74
N ALA A 83 -4.09 14.39 -6.07
CA ALA A 83 -4.35 15.78 -5.70
C ALA A 83 -5.74 16.16 -6.21
N ALA A 84 -6.53 16.84 -5.37
CA ALA A 84 -7.84 17.32 -5.76
C ALA A 84 -7.70 18.12 -7.07
N ALA A 85 -8.48 17.75 -8.08
CA ALA A 85 -8.49 18.48 -9.34
C ALA A 85 -8.89 19.92 -9.09
N SER A 86 -8.29 20.86 -9.82
CA SER A 86 -8.60 22.29 -9.73
C SER A 86 -10.05 22.62 -10.11
N VAL A 87 -10.74 21.66 -10.74
CA VAL A 87 -12.14 21.73 -11.17
C VAL A 87 -12.84 20.45 -10.69
N PRO A 88 -14.09 20.54 -10.17
CA PRO A 88 -14.86 19.35 -9.83
C PRO A 88 -14.94 18.41 -11.04
N LEU A 89 -14.56 17.15 -10.85
CA LEU A 89 -14.62 16.13 -11.88
C LEU A 89 -15.94 15.35 -11.76
N ASP A 90 -16.49 14.95 -12.90
CA ASP A 90 -17.53 13.91 -12.95
C ASP A 90 -16.95 12.54 -12.53
N LEU A 91 -17.80 11.54 -12.37
CA LEU A 91 -17.39 10.19 -11.96
C LEU A 91 -16.29 9.61 -12.87
N GLU A 92 -16.43 9.77 -14.18
CA GLU A 92 -15.45 9.27 -15.15
C GLU A 92 -14.10 9.98 -14.99
N GLY A 93 -14.11 11.30 -14.81
CA GLY A 93 -12.90 12.10 -14.54
C GLY A 93 -12.21 11.73 -13.23
N ARG A 94 -12.98 11.46 -12.17
CA ARG A 94 -12.44 11.01 -10.87
C ARG A 94 -11.80 9.62 -10.99
N LEU A 95 -12.45 8.69 -11.66
CA LEU A 95 -11.90 7.34 -11.91
C LEU A 95 -10.64 7.39 -12.79
N ARG A 96 -10.64 8.23 -13.84
CA ARG A 96 -9.45 8.45 -14.68
C ARG A 96 -8.26 8.90 -13.85
N HIS A 97 -8.47 9.88 -13.00
CA HIS A 97 -7.41 10.41 -12.13
C HIS A 97 -6.93 9.36 -11.12
N ALA A 98 -7.86 8.63 -10.49
CA ALA A 98 -7.54 7.54 -9.56
C ALA A 98 -6.75 6.42 -10.25
N GLY A 99 -7.16 5.99 -11.44
CA GLY A 99 -6.50 4.93 -12.20
C GLY A 99 -5.06 5.29 -12.58
N GLN A 100 -4.83 6.52 -13.03
CA GLN A 100 -3.49 7.04 -13.32
C GLN A 100 -2.61 7.04 -12.05
N GLY A 101 -3.15 7.49 -10.92
CA GLY A 101 -2.44 7.50 -9.65
C GLY A 101 -2.10 6.10 -9.14
N ILE A 102 -3.04 5.15 -9.24
CA ILE A 102 -2.81 3.74 -8.88
C ILE A 102 -1.69 3.14 -9.71
N LEU A 103 -1.72 3.30 -11.03
CA LEU A 103 -0.68 2.75 -11.91
C LEU A 103 0.67 3.42 -11.68
N ALA A 104 0.70 4.73 -11.51
CA ALA A 104 1.93 5.47 -11.22
C ALA A 104 2.60 4.96 -9.93
N HIS A 105 1.82 4.63 -8.90
CA HIS A 105 2.36 4.06 -7.66
C HIS A 105 2.74 2.58 -7.83
N ALA A 106 1.86 1.78 -8.42
CA ALA A 106 2.08 0.33 -8.58
C ALA A 106 3.30 -0.02 -9.41
N LEU A 107 3.67 0.86 -10.34
CA LEU A 107 4.82 0.70 -11.23
C LEU A 107 6.11 1.33 -10.68
N GLN A 108 6.09 1.91 -9.48
CA GLN A 108 7.32 2.35 -8.84
C GLN A 108 8.26 1.17 -8.58
N PRO A 109 9.57 1.32 -8.80
CA PRO A 109 10.53 0.23 -8.63
C PRO A 109 10.44 -0.44 -7.25
N GLN A 110 10.24 0.34 -6.20
CA GLN A 110 10.10 -0.17 -4.83
C GLN A 110 8.83 -0.99 -4.64
N THR A 111 7.70 -0.55 -5.20
CA THR A 111 6.42 -1.27 -5.13
C THR A 111 6.50 -2.59 -5.89
N VAL A 112 7.07 -2.57 -7.10
CA VAL A 112 7.30 -3.80 -7.89
C VAL A 112 8.24 -4.77 -7.15
N ALA A 113 9.31 -4.27 -6.53
CA ALA A 113 10.22 -5.10 -5.75
C ALA A 113 9.53 -5.72 -4.53
N MET A 114 8.68 -4.96 -3.82
CA MET A 114 7.88 -5.47 -2.70
C MET A 114 6.91 -6.55 -3.17
N MET A 115 6.25 -6.37 -4.30
CA MET A 115 5.33 -7.37 -4.83
C MET A 115 6.05 -8.66 -5.25
N ARG A 116 7.24 -8.57 -5.85
CA ARG A 116 8.09 -9.73 -6.13
C ARG A 116 8.47 -10.47 -4.85
N LEU A 117 8.77 -9.73 -3.79
CA LEU A 117 9.04 -10.30 -2.47
C LEU A 117 7.83 -11.08 -1.93
N VAL A 118 6.62 -10.51 -2.02
CA VAL A 118 5.37 -11.19 -1.62
C VAL A 118 5.16 -12.48 -2.41
N VAL A 119 5.34 -12.43 -3.74
CA VAL A 119 5.23 -13.62 -4.60
C VAL A 119 6.27 -14.67 -4.21
N GLY A 120 7.54 -14.28 -3.99
CA GLY A 120 8.59 -15.19 -3.52
C GLY A 120 8.29 -15.81 -2.16
N THR A 121 7.71 -15.05 -1.25
CA THR A 121 7.31 -15.51 0.09
C THR A 121 6.18 -16.56 0.02
N SER A 122 5.32 -16.51 -1.01
CA SER A 122 4.18 -17.42 -1.16
C SER A 122 4.56 -18.91 -1.26
N ILE A 123 5.78 -19.22 -1.67
CA ILE A 123 6.27 -20.59 -1.79
C ILE A 123 6.47 -21.22 -0.39
N ARG A 124 6.96 -20.46 0.58
CA ARG A 124 7.31 -20.95 1.93
C ARG A 124 6.31 -20.57 3.01
N ALA A 125 5.69 -19.40 2.86
CA ALA A 125 4.72 -18.86 3.80
C ALA A 125 3.45 -18.38 3.05
N PRO A 126 2.66 -19.30 2.45
CA PRO A 126 1.53 -18.93 1.60
C PRO A 126 0.44 -18.13 2.36
N ALA A 127 0.21 -18.44 3.63
CA ALA A 127 -0.77 -17.71 4.43
C ALA A 127 -0.36 -16.24 4.67
N LEU A 128 0.93 -16.01 4.96
CA LEU A 128 1.47 -14.66 5.11
C LEU A 128 1.39 -13.88 3.80
N ALA A 129 1.80 -14.51 2.69
CA ALA A 129 1.74 -13.88 1.37
C ALA A 129 0.29 -13.51 0.97
N ALA A 130 -0.66 -14.39 1.25
CA ALA A 130 -2.09 -14.13 1.01
C ALA A 130 -2.59 -12.96 1.85
N GLU A 131 -2.23 -12.89 3.14
CA GLU A 131 -2.64 -11.80 4.03
C GLU A 131 -2.02 -10.46 3.61
N VAL A 132 -0.74 -10.43 3.27
CA VAL A 132 -0.05 -9.22 2.79
C VAL A 132 -0.65 -8.74 1.46
N ASN A 133 -0.94 -9.67 0.53
CA ASN A 133 -1.62 -9.33 -0.72
C ASN A 133 -3.03 -8.78 -0.46
N ARG A 134 -3.78 -9.36 0.48
CA ARG A 134 -5.10 -8.87 0.88
C ARG A 134 -5.05 -7.44 1.40
N ILE A 135 -4.07 -7.11 2.25
CA ILE A 135 -3.87 -5.76 2.78
C ILE A 135 -3.65 -4.76 1.63
N GLY A 136 -2.78 -5.08 0.68
CA GLY A 136 -2.50 -4.24 -0.48
C GLY A 136 -3.73 -4.06 -1.38
N TRP A 137 -4.40 -5.16 -1.71
CA TRP A 137 -5.58 -5.18 -2.57
C TRP A 137 -6.76 -4.40 -1.98
N GLU A 138 -7.13 -4.69 -0.72
CA GLU A 138 -8.22 -3.99 -0.03
C GLU A 138 -7.93 -2.49 0.15
N GLY A 139 -6.66 -2.13 0.34
CA GLY A 139 -6.23 -0.74 0.40
C GLY A 139 -6.46 -0.01 -0.93
N GLY A 140 -6.06 -0.62 -2.03
CA GLY A 140 -6.30 -0.09 -3.39
C GLY A 140 -7.79 0.04 -3.70
N LEU A 141 -8.56 -1.01 -3.42
CA LEU A 141 -10.01 -1.03 -3.61
C LEU A 141 -10.71 0.08 -2.83
N ARG A 142 -10.38 0.24 -1.55
CA ARG A 142 -10.94 1.27 -0.68
C ARG A 142 -10.68 2.69 -1.22
N ARG A 143 -9.50 2.94 -1.79
CA ARG A 143 -9.20 4.25 -2.43
C ARG A 143 -10.11 4.54 -3.60
N VAL A 144 -10.31 3.56 -4.48
CA VAL A 144 -11.21 3.72 -5.63
C VAL A 144 -12.65 3.94 -5.14
N GLN A 145 -13.10 3.20 -4.14
CA GLN A 145 -14.42 3.40 -3.53
C GLN A 145 -14.58 4.83 -2.97
N MET A 146 -13.59 5.33 -2.22
CA MET A 146 -13.62 6.70 -1.71
C MET A 146 -13.69 7.72 -2.85
N THR A 147 -12.91 7.52 -3.91
CA THR A 147 -12.92 8.37 -5.09
C THR A 147 -14.28 8.37 -5.80
N ILE A 148 -14.95 7.21 -5.89
CA ILE A 148 -16.31 7.11 -6.46
C ILE A 148 -17.30 7.89 -5.59
N LEU A 149 -17.20 7.76 -4.27
CA LEU A 149 -18.13 8.36 -3.31
C LEU A 149 -17.89 9.87 -3.06
N ASP A 150 -16.78 10.43 -3.52
CA ASP A 150 -16.40 11.85 -3.30
C ASP A 150 -17.14 12.84 -4.23
N GLY A 151 -18.21 12.43 -4.91
CA GLY A 151 -18.97 13.30 -5.78
C GLY A 151 -20.48 13.10 -5.69
N PRO A 152 -21.29 14.02 -6.27
CA PRO A 152 -22.74 13.94 -6.24
C PRO A 152 -23.28 12.84 -7.17
N ASP A 153 -22.55 12.47 -8.19
CA ASP A 153 -22.88 11.49 -9.21
C ASP A 153 -22.49 10.08 -8.75
N GLN A 154 -23.41 9.43 -8.05
CA GLN A 154 -23.21 8.10 -7.49
C GLN A 154 -23.69 7.02 -8.47
N PRO A 155 -22.87 6.00 -8.79
CA PRO A 155 -23.31 4.86 -9.59
C PRO A 155 -24.24 3.96 -8.77
N ALA A 156 -25.03 3.13 -9.45
CA ALA A 156 -25.96 2.21 -8.80
C ALA A 156 -25.26 1.21 -7.85
N ASN A 157 -24.05 0.79 -8.17
CA ASN A 157 -23.25 -0.12 -7.34
C ASN A 157 -21.77 0.32 -7.25
N PRO A 158 -21.45 1.24 -6.32
CA PRO A 158 -20.10 1.76 -6.14
C PRO A 158 -19.04 0.69 -5.85
N SER A 159 -19.39 -0.35 -5.09
CA SER A 159 -18.46 -1.41 -4.71
C SER A 159 -18.11 -2.32 -5.89
N ALA A 160 -19.10 -2.71 -6.70
CA ALA A 160 -18.85 -3.50 -7.89
C ALA A 160 -18.03 -2.71 -8.93
N LEU A 161 -18.36 -1.44 -9.14
CA LEU A 161 -17.61 -0.56 -10.03
C LEU A 161 -16.15 -0.45 -9.60
N ALA A 162 -15.89 -0.24 -8.30
CA ALA A 162 -14.52 -0.15 -7.79
C ALA A 162 -13.74 -1.45 -8.03
N SER A 163 -14.34 -2.61 -7.76
CA SER A 163 -13.69 -3.91 -7.99
C SER A 163 -13.34 -4.11 -9.47
N HIS A 164 -14.32 -3.94 -10.35
CA HIS A 164 -14.10 -4.12 -11.79
C HIS A 164 -13.07 -3.13 -12.35
N PHE A 165 -13.10 -1.88 -11.87
CA PHE A 165 -12.13 -0.87 -12.29
C PHE A 165 -10.69 -1.26 -11.88
N VAL A 166 -10.50 -1.69 -10.62
CA VAL A 166 -9.18 -2.13 -10.13
C VAL A 166 -8.69 -3.36 -10.90
N ASP A 167 -9.56 -4.36 -11.14
CA ASP A 167 -9.23 -5.55 -11.92
C ASP A 167 -8.77 -5.20 -13.35
N LEU A 168 -9.51 -4.32 -14.01
CA LEU A 168 -9.22 -3.94 -15.40
C LEU A 168 -7.96 -3.09 -15.54
N VAL A 169 -7.69 -2.21 -14.58
CA VAL A 169 -6.59 -1.24 -14.65
C VAL A 169 -5.30 -1.82 -14.09
N PHE A 170 -5.34 -2.34 -12.88
CA PHE A 170 -4.16 -2.67 -12.10
C PHE A 170 -3.56 -4.04 -12.45
N ALA A 171 -4.39 -5.11 -12.44
CA ALA A 171 -3.88 -6.48 -12.52
C ALA A 171 -3.01 -6.79 -13.75
N PRO A 172 -3.35 -6.36 -14.98
CA PRO A 172 -2.53 -6.65 -16.15
C PRO A 172 -1.16 -5.97 -16.12
N HIS A 173 -1.08 -4.71 -15.67
CA HIS A 173 0.18 -3.97 -15.58
C HIS A 173 1.07 -4.52 -14.47
N GLN A 174 0.46 -4.87 -13.34
CA GLN A 174 1.16 -5.51 -12.24
C GLN A 174 1.83 -6.82 -12.66
N LEU A 175 1.08 -7.72 -13.31
CA LEU A 175 1.62 -9.00 -13.76
C LEU A 175 2.81 -8.81 -14.72
N ARG A 176 2.70 -7.90 -15.68
CA ARG A 176 3.78 -7.59 -16.63
C ARG A 176 5.01 -7.04 -15.92
N ALA A 177 4.83 -6.13 -14.96
CA ALA A 177 5.92 -5.59 -14.14
C ALA A 177 6.60 -6.70 -13.30
N LEU A 178 5.84 -7.61 -12.71
CA LEU A 178 6.36 -8.75 -11.95
C LEU A 178 7.21 -9.68 -12.84
N LEU A 179 6.80 -9.88 -14.09
CA LEU A 179 7.48 -10.72 -15.07
C LEU A 179 8.68 -10.03 -15.74
N GLY A 180 8.99 -8.78 -15.39
CA GLY A 180 10.22 -8.11 -15.78
C GLY A 180 10.09 -7.12 -16.92
N GLU A 181 8.88 -6.77 -17.35
CA GLU A 181 8.70 -5.66 -18.28
C GLU A 181 9.10 -4.33 -17.61
N HIS A 182 9.75 -3.46 -18.38
CA HIS A 182 10.30 -2.24 -17.81
C HIS A 182 9.18 -1.30 -17.35
N PRO A 183 9.28 -0.72 -16.15
CA PRO A 183 8.24 0.17 -15.64
C PRO A 183 7.92 1.36 -16.56
N ASP A 184 8.92 1.95 -17.21
CA ASP A 184 8.72 3.09 -18.11
C ASP A 184 7.85 2.74 -19.31
N ASP A 185 8.00 1.52 -19.89
CA ASP A 185 7.19 1.03 -20.98
C ASP A 185 5.74 0.84 -20.56
N LEU A 186 5.55 0.34 -19.32
CA LEU A 186 4.22 0.16 -18.72
C LEU A 186 3.56 1.50 -18.41
N ILE A 187 4.31 2.47 -17.87
CA ILE A 187 3.82 3.83 -17.59
C ILE A 187 3.39 4.51 -18.88
N ALA A 188 4.14 4.34 -19.98
CA ALA A 188 3.77 4.90 -21.27
C ALA A 188 2.40 4.42 -21.77
N THR A 189 1.97 3.21 -21.39
CA THR A 189 0.68 2.63 -21.78
C THR A 189 -0.42 2.80 -20.70
N ALA A 190 -0.09 3.32 -19.52
CA ALA A 190 -0.99 3.41 -18.38
C ALA A 190 -2.25 4.23 -18.68
N SER A 191 -2.09 5.40 -19.29
CA SER A 191 -3.24 6.27 -19.64
C SER A 191 -4.19 5.58 -20.63
N ALA A 192 -3.66 4.94 -21.67
CA ALA A 192 -4.47 4.20 -22.63
C ALA A 192 -5.22 3.04 -21.96
N ARG A 193 -4.61 2.38 -20.98
CA ARG A 193 -5.25 1.32 -20.22
C ARG A 193 -6.42 1.83 -19.39
N VAL A 194 -6.25 2.97 -18.74
CA VAL A 194 -7.33 3.60 -17.95
C VAL A 194 -8.49 4.00 -18.86
N GLU A 195 -8.22 4.65 -20.00
CA GLU A 195 -9.28 5.03 -20.95
C GLU A 195 -10.02 3.81 -21.50
N TRP A 196 -9.32 2.74 -21.82
CA TRP A 196 -9.94 1.50 -22.27
C TRP A 196 -10.85 0.88 -21.18
N ALA A 197 -10.41 0.86 -19.95
CA ALA A 197 -11.21 0.35 -18.82
C ALA A 197 -12.47 1.19 -18.59
N LEU A 198 -12.36 2.51 -18.66
CA LEU A 198 -13.49 3.42 -18.52
C LEU A 198 -14.51 3.24 -19.66
N ALA A 199 -14.05 3.11 -20.89
CA ALA A 199 -14.92 2.86 -22.04
C ALA A 199 -15.71 1.54 -21.84
N LEU A 200 -15.03 0.47 -21.45
CA LEU A 200 -15.67 -0.84 -21.20
C LEU A 200 -16.71 -0.77 -20.09
N LEU A 201 -16.40 -0.10 -18.98
CA LEU A 201 -17.32 0.06 -17.85
C LEU A 201 -18.53 0.93 -18.21
N LYS A 202 -18.33 1.93 -19.06
CA LYS A 202 -19.40 2.78 -19.60
C LYS A 202 -20.34 1.99 -20.52
N ASP A 203 -19.79 1.23 -21.45
CA ASP A 203 -20.56 0.36 -22.35
C ASP A 203 -21.33 -0.71 -21.58
N ALA A 204 -20.82 -1.15 -20.42
CA ALA A 204 -21.50 -2.06 -19.50
C ALA A 204 -22.56 -1.37 -18.59
N GLY A 205 -22.80 -0.06 -18.75
CA GLY A 205 -23.77 0.71 -17.95
C GLY A 205 -23.34 0.97 -16.50
N GLN A 206 -22.07 0.66 -16.13
CA GLN A 206 -21.62 0.76 -14.73
C GLN A 206 -21.31 2.20 -14.28
N LEU A 207 -21.15 3.13 -15.22
CA LEU A 207 -20.94 4.55 -14.92
C LEU A 207 -22.25 5.35 -14.92
N GLU A 208 -23.39 4.70 -15.17
CA GLU A 208 -24.68 5.38 -15.08
C GLU A 208 -25.00 5.74 -13.63
N THR A 209 -25.26 7.02 -13.43
CA THR A 209 -25.65 7.53 -12.11
C THR A 209 -27.13 7.20 -11.88
N GLY A 210 -27.42 6.59 -10.73
CA GLY A 210 -28.80 6.36 -10.33
C GLY A 210 -29.52 7.70 -10.21
N SER A 211 -30.70 7.82 -10.85
CA SER A 211 -31.58 8.95 -10.58
C SER A 211 -31.90 8.97 -9.09
N PRO A 212 -31.79 10.12 -8.41
CA PRO A 212 -32.21 10.21 -7.01
C PRO A 212 -33.70 9.86 -6.91
N GLN A 213 -34.02 8.80 -6.12
CA GLN A 213 -35.38 8.50 -5.73
C GLN A 213 -35.91 9.47 -4.69
#